data_3d66a4b5f741ab060eaa8bc3eae908f0
#
_entry.id   3d66a4b5f741ab060eaa8bc3eae908f0
#
_cell.length_a   1.000
_cell.length_b   1.000
_cell.length_c   1.000
_cell.angle_alpha   90.00
_cell.angle_beta   90.00
_cell.angle_gamma   90.00
#
_symmetry.space_group_name_H-M   'P 1'
#
loop_
_entity.id
_entity.type
_entity.pdbx_description
1 polymer ?
#
loop_
_entity_poly.entity_id
_entity_poly.type
_entity_poly.pdbx_seq_one_letter_code
_entity_poly.pdbx_strand_id
1 'polypeptide(L)'
;ALDQSIQIAFSTGEIIDEGIISGRVYGEDGYGVHLWKLEKEFEDSIFFTEPLYVSEADDDGFFNFKYLAPGDYVMLGIERSAAGAILVPQRMAYGVSSKKVYSLAKNQRIEGIYLRPKREDPPLKMTHGEWLGKRWGWMYFNQELNDITFQGLNILDSKEGVHSLDFYQDEQDKKRFLLIASDTLNVGKAILNIESVVSGKDSLLTHAKINFRVPGKMDTTHVKQTQPESTATIRLEKDGGPTIPIVLSKPIMAITDSAFFLVADTDTVVMEVDWMNPTEIDFLPPMGWQEKTKYQLMVFADKLTPIEGKSLKDSITYIRFNSEKKLGYGGLSGLIENEGIKPLIELSTLKKESEIFHSSVDSNLQFHFKNIPEGPYRLMIIFDRDQNGEFSYGSVLPFQPSEWFYIHPDTFDIRTNWDIDVGLVQEERQ
;
A
#
# COMPACT_ATOMS: atom_id res chain seq x y z
N ALA A 1 34.57 -10.01 -4.53
CA ALA A 1 33.30 -10.58 -4.99
C ALA A 1 33.21 -10.38 -6.49
N LEU A 2 32.71 -11.36 -7.22
CA LEU A 2 32.44 -11.21 -8.67
C LEU A 2 31.14 -10.40 -8.77
N ASP A 3 31.19 -9.30 -9.51
CA ASP A 3 30.02 -8.42 -9.71
C ASP A 3 29.00 -8.98 -10.72
N GLN A 4 29.28 -10.13 -11.35
CA GLN A 4 28.39 -10.80 -12.30
C GLN A 4 28.43 -12.30 -12.11
N SER A 5 27.26 -12.97 -12.26
CA SER A 5 27.19 -14.43 -12.29
C SER A 5 27.86 -14.95 -13.57
N ILE A 6 28.74 -15.95 -13.43
CA ILE A 6 29.39 -16.62 -14.54
C ILE A 6 28.64 -17.91 -14.84
N GLN A 7 28.09 -18.01 -16.04
CA GLN A 7 27.44 -19.23 -16.51
C GLN A 7 28.42 -19.99 -17.42
N ILE A 8 28.75 -21.23 -17.04
CA ILE A 8 29.63 -22.10 -17.82
C ILE A 8 28.81 -23.27 -18.32
N ALA A 9 28.71 -23.41 -19.64
CA ALA A 9 28.03 -24.54 -20.25
C ALA A 9 28.99 -25.70 -20.46
N PHE A 10 28.56 -26.90 -20.09
CA PHE A 10 29.20 -28.15 -20.36
C PHE A 10 28.28 -29.04 -21.20
N SER A 11 28.79 -29.66 -22.24
CA SER A 11 28.05 -30.67 -23.00
C SER A 11 28.76 -32.01 -22.91
N THR A 12 28.00 -33.08 -22.70
CA THR A 12 28.47 -34.47 -22.85
C THR A 12 28.32 -34.97 -24.27
N GLY A 13 27.73 -34.16 -25.16
CA GLY A 13 27.55 -34.44 -26.59
C GLY A 13 28.39 -33.55 -27.50
N GLU A 14 28.26 -33.72 -28.82
CA GLU A 14 29.01 -32.98 -29.81
C GLU A 14 28.50 -31.54 -30.04
N ILE A 15 27.31 -31.19 -29.49
CA ILE A 15 26.62 -29.91 -29.70
C ILE A 15 26.17 -29.35 -28.37
N ILE A 16 26.39 -28.06 -28.18
CA ILE A 16 25.82 -27.28 -27.08
C ILE A 16 24.51 -26.68 -27.57
N ASP A 17 23.44 -26.81 -26.77
CA ASP A 17 22.17 -26.12 -27.03
C ASP A 17 22.36 -24.60 -26.91
N GLU A 18 21.70 -23.82 -27.76
CA GLU A 18 21.81 -22.36 -27.82
C GLU A 18 20.49 -21.65 -27.43
N GLY A 19 19.56 -22.38 -26.83
CA GLY A 19 18.29 -21.83 -26.37
C GLY A 19 18.50 -20.76 -25.31
N ILE A 20 17.70 -19.71 -25.36
CA ILE A 20 17.76 -18.57 -24.43
C ILE A 20 16.37 -18.26 -23.93
N ILE A 21 16.26 -18.04 -22.61
CA ILE A 21 15.09 -17.45 -21.96
C ILE A 21 15.56 -16.26 -21.13
N SER A 22 15.01 -15.07 -21.41
CA SER A 22 15.42 -13.84 -20.75
C SER A 22 14.25 -12.90 -20.48
N GLY A 23 14.47 -11.97 -19.57
CA GLY A 23 13.45 -11.02 -19.18
C GLY A 23 13.93 -10.08 -18.10
N ARG A 24 12.97 -9.51 -17.38
CA ARG A 24 13.25 -8.55 -16.34
C ARG A 24 12.37 -8.80 -15.11
N VAL A 25 12.98 -8.69 -13.93
CA VAL A 25 12.27 -8.69 -12.64
C VAL A 25 12.14 -7.26 -12.18
N TYR A 26 10.93 -6.86 -11.79
CA TYR A 26 10.63 -5.53 -11.29
C TYR A 26 10.30 -5.57 -9.79
N GLY A 27 10.95 -4.73 -9.01
CA GLY A 27 10.76 -4.61 -7.57
C GLY A 27 11.87 -3.75 -6.94
N GLU A 28 11.77 -3.52 -5.64
CA GLU A 28 12.71 -2.65 -4.90
C GLU A 28 14.00 -3.37 -4.48
N ASP A 29 13.92 -4.69 -4.27
CA ASP A 29 15.03 -5.52 -3.81
C ASP A 29 15.69 -6.28 -4.96
N GLY A 30 16.91 -6.76 -4.73
CA GLY A 30 17.56 -7.66 -5.68
C GLY A 30 16.83 -9.00 -5.78
N TYR A 31 16.70 -9.54 -6.98
CA TYR A 31 15.96 -10.76 -7.27
C TYR A 31 16.79 -11.82 -7.96
N GLY A 32 16.37 -13.06 -7.81
CA GLY A 32 16.76 -14.20 -8.62
C GLY A 32 15.57 -14.71 -9.44
N VAL A 33 15.85 -15.58 -10.38
CA VAL A 33 14.83 -16.30 -11.16
C VAL A 33 15.13 -17.77 -11.11
N HIS A 34 14.14 -18.54 -10.72
CA HIS A 34 14.14 -19.99 -10.78
C HIS A 34 13.53 -20.48 -12.09
N LEU A 35 14.12 -21.52 -12.70
CA LEU A 35 13.64 -22.12 -13.92
C LEU A 35 13.64 -23.65 -13.79
N TRP A 36 12.51 -24.28 -14.11
CA TRP A 36 12.34 -25.72 -14.15
C TRP A 36 12.05 -26.14 -15.58
N LYS A 37 12.61 -27.28 -15.99
CA LYS A 37 12.25 -27.96 -17.24
C LYS A 37 11.19 -29.01 -16.91
N LEU A 38 10.09 -29.01 -17.68
CA LEU A 38 9.03 -29.99 -17.52
C LEU A 38 9.41 -31.30 -18.22
N GLU A 39 9.39 -32.41 -17.49
CA GLU A 39 9.53 -33.74 -18.06
C GLU A 39 8.17 -34.40 -18.34
N LYS A 40 7.12 -33.86 -17.75
CA LYS A 40 5.72 -34.30 -17.86
C LYS A 40 4.80 -33.09 -17.94
N GLU A 41 3.48 -33.33 -17.95
CA GLU A 41 2.50 -32.28 -17.81
C GLU A 41 2.76 -31.43 -16.56
N PHE A 42 2.43 -30.16 -16.66
CA PHE A 42 2.62 -29.19 -15.56
C PHE A 42 1.76 -29.56 -14.35
N GLU A 43 2.41 -29.60 -13.20
CA GLU A 43 1.79 -29.70 -11.86
C GLU A 43 2.26 -28.53 -10.98
N ASP A 44 1.37 -27.94 -10.20
CA ASP A 44 1.68 -26.81 -9.31
C ASP A 44 2.78 -27.15 -8.30
N SER A 45 2.92 -28.42 -7.96
CA SER A 45 3.91 -28.95 -7.03
C SER A 45 5.36 -28.70 -7.46
N ILE A 46 5.60 -28.40 -8.74
CA ILE A 46 6.96 -28.17 -9.28
C ILE A 46 7.64 -26.98 -8.60
N PHE A 47 6.91 -25.93 -8.24
CA PHE A 47 7.47 -24.76 -7.58
C PHE A 47 7.99 -25.03 -6.17
N PHE A 48 7.62 -26.17 -5.59
CA PHE A 48 8.06 -26.63 -4.28
C PHE A 48 9.18 -27.68 -4.36
N THR A 49 9.85 -27.76 -5.49
CA THR A 49 11.05 -28.56 -5.73
C THR A 49 12.27 -27.66 -5.94
N GLU A 50 13.47 -28.22 -5.87
CA GLU A 50 14.67 -27.49 -6.21
C GLU A 50 14.63 -27.04 -7.67
N PRO A 51 14.96 -25.76 -7.98
CA PRO A 51 15.01 -25.28 -9.35
C PRO A 51 16.14 -25.96 -10.12
N LEU A 52 15.89 -26.28 -11.40
CA LEU A 52 16.92 -26.87 -12.25
C LEU A 52 17.99 -25.82 -12.65
N TYR A 53 17.56 -24.57 -12.85
CA TYR A 53 18.43 -23.44 -13.16
C TYR A 53 18.07 -22.26 -12.29
N VAL A 54 19.08 -21.48 -11.94
CA VAL A 54 18.95 -20.24 -11.19
C VAL A 54 19.74 -19.15 -11.93
N SER A 55 19.13 -17.99 -12.10
CA SER A 55 19.79 -16.79 -12.62
C SER A 55 19.59 -15.66 -11.61
N GLU A 56 20.63 -14.94 -11.26
CA GLU A 56 20.48 -13.67 -10.56
C GLU A 56 20.16 -12.57 -11.56
N ALA A 57 19.24 -11.69 -11.20
CA ALA A 57 18.99 -10.47 -11.96
C ALA A 57 20.09 -9.45 -11.65
N ASP A 58 20.50 -8.66 -12.65
CA ASP A 58 21.41 -7.55 -12.47
C ASP A 58 20.73 -6.36 -11.73
N ASP A 59 21.46 -5.26 -11.57
CA ASP A 59 20.97 -4.07 -10.87
C ASP A 59 19.78 -3.38 -11.59
N ASP A 60 19.64 -3.60 -12.90
CA ASP A 60 18.50 -3.16 -13.71
C ASP A 60 17.37 -4.18 -13.74
N GLY A 61 17.53 -5.32 -13.05
CA GLY A 61 16.57 -6.40 -12.95
C GLY A 61 16.61 -7.40 -14.14
N PHE A 62 17.53 -7.30 -15.07
CA PHE A 62 17.62 -8.24 -16.21
C PHE A 62 18.16 -9.60 -15.77
N PHE A 63 17.48 -10.66 -16.23
CA PHE A 63 17.93 -12.03 -16.09
C PHE A 63 18.08 -12.72 -17.44
N ASN A 64 18.95 -13.73 -17.52
CA ASN A 64 19.19 -14.45 -18.75
C ASN A 64 19.65 -15.88 -18.49
N PHE A 65 18.87 -16.83 -18.97
CA PHE A 65 19.24 -18.25 -19.03
C PHE A 65 19.73 -18.59 -20.45
N LYS A 66 20.95 -19.07 -20.57
CA LYS A 66 21.58 -19.44 -21.82
C LYS A 66 21.82 -20.94 -21.88
N TYR A 67 22.04 -21.45 -23.10
CA TYR A 67 22.39 -22.85 -23.35
C TYR A 67 21.30 -23.83 -22.92
N LEU A 68 20.03 -23.42 -23.04
CA LEU A 68 18.90 -24.26 -22.71
C LEU A 68 18.59 -25.24 -23.84
N ALA A 69 18.36 -26.50 -23.45
CA ALA A 69 17.86 -27.53 -24.36
C ALA A 69 16.39 -27.24 -24.75
N PRO A 70 15.95 -27.70 -25.94
CA PRO A 70 14.54 -27.62 -26.29
C PRO A 70 13.65 -28.29 -25.26
N GLY A 71 12.49 -27.73 -25.03
CA GLY A 71 11.52 -28.26 -24.05
C GLY A 71 10.60 -27.22 -23.46
N ASP A 72 9.74 -27.65 -22.57
CA ASP A 72 8.81 -26.81 -21.86
C ASP A 72 9.40 -26.38 -20.53
N TYR A 73 9.27 -25.08 -20.23
CA TYR A 73 9.85 -24.48 -19.04
C TYR A 73 8.79 -23.69 -18.26
N VAL A 74 8.96 -23.70 -16.94
CA VAL A 74 8.21 -22.82 -16.04
C VAL A 74 9.19 -22.04 -15.19
N MET A 75 8.82 -20.82 -14.78
CA MET A 75 9.71 -19.93 -14.06
C MET A 75 9.02 -19.19 -12.93
N LEU A 76 9.84 -18.70 -12.01
CA LEU A 76 9.42 -17.91 -10.86
C LEU A 76 10.50 -16.87 -10.55
N GLY A 77 10.10 -15.60 -10.41
CA GLY A 77 10.95 -14.60 -9.78
C GLY A 77 10.95 -14.81 -8.27
N ILE A 78 12.09 -14.63 -7.61
CA ILE A 78 12.22 -14.83 -6.16
C ILE A 78 13.17 -13.80 -5.56
N GLU A 79 12.99 -13.45 -4.30
CA GLU A 79 13.94 -12.57 -3.60
C GLU A 79 15.36 -13.16 -3.63
N ARG A 80 16.39 -12.32 -3.81
CA ARG A 80 17.78 -12.76 -3.96
C ARG A 80 18.28 -13.63 -2.81
N SER A 81 17.85 -13.33 -1.58
CA SER A 81 18.23 -14.10 -0.38
C SER A 81 17.75 -15.55 -0.41
N ALA A 82 16.76 -15.86 -1.24
CA ALA A 82 16.17 -17.18 -1.41
C ALA A 82 16.55 -17.83 -2.76
N ALA A 83 17.44 -17.25 -3.55
CA ALA A 83 17.87 -17.80 -4.83
C ALA A 83 18.46 -19.21 -4.66
N GLY A 84 17.92 -20.19 -5.40
CA GLY A 84 18.28 -21.61 -5.30
C GLY A 84 17.61 -22.39 -4.17
N ALA A 85 16.86 -21.73 -3.28
CA ALA A 85 16.12 -22.42 -2.23
C ALA A 85 14.73 -22.88 -2.72
N ILE A 86 14.20 -23.93 -2.08
CA ILE A 86 12.81 -24.35 -2.29
C ILE A 86 11.86 -23.26 -1.82
N LEU A 87 10.86 -22.92 -2.63
CA LEU A 87 9.91 -21.88 -2.32
C LEU A 87 9.10 -22.14 -1.05
N VAL A 88 9.03 -21.11 -0.20
CA VAL A 88 8.11 -21.06 0.96
C VAL A 88 7.30 -19.76 0.84
N PRO A 89 6.12 -19.79 0.22
CA PRO A 89 5.36 -18.58 -0.17
C PRO A 89 5.16 -17.56 0.96
N GLN A 90 4.84 -18.04 2.18
CA GLN A 90 4.59 -17.17 3.35
C GLN A 90 5.85 -16.47 3.89
N ARG A 91 7.05 -16.84 3.40
CA ARG A 91 8.34 -16.32 3.91
C ARG A 91 9.17 -15.63 2.86
N MET A 92 8.89 -15.87 1.60
CA MET A 92 9.70 -15.42 0.47
C MET A 92 8.84 -14.58 -0.46
N ALA A 93 9.36 -13.43 -0.91
CA ALA A 93 8.73 -12.71 -2.02
C ALA A 93 8.93 -13.50 -3.30
N TYR A 94 7.87 -13.72 -4.05
CA TYR A 94 7.93 -14.40 -5.34
C TYR A 94 6.98 -13.76 -6.35
N GLY A 95 7.23 -13.99 -7.64
CA GLY A 95 6.40 -13.52 -8.74
C GLY A 95 6.28 -14.57 -9.82
N VAL A 96 5.06 -15.00 -10.11
CA VAL A 96 4.80 -15.91 -11.22
C VAL A 96 4.78 -15.16 -12.54
N SER A 97 5.05 -15.85 -13.63
CA SER A 97 4.98 -15.29 -14.96
C SER A 97 3.54 -15.21 -15.49
N SER A 98 3.32 -14.35 -16.48
CA SER A 98 2.02 -14.18 -17.14
C SER A 98 1.61 -15.38 -18.02
N LYS A 99 2.55 -16.25 -18.35
CA LYS A 99 2.33 -17.53 -19.05
C LYS A 99 2.67 -18.70 -18.15
N LYS A 100 1.85 -19.72 -18.20
CA LYS A 100 2.04 -20.94 -17.41
C LYS A 100 3.29 -21.72 -17.84
N VAL A 101 3.51 -21.85 -19.14
CA VAL A 101 4.59 -22.65 -19.73
C VAL A 101 5.21 -21.89 -20.89
N TYR A 102 6.53 -21.97 -21.00
CA TYR A 102 7.32 -21.44 -22.10
C TYR A 102 7.91 -22.60 -22.89
N SER A 103 7.39 -22.83 -24.11
CA SER A 103 7.87 -23.89 -24.99
C SER A 103 9.04 -23.36 -25.82
N LEU A 104 10.23 -23.84 -25.54
CA LEU A 104 11.47 -23.44 -26.20
C LEU A 104 11.82 -24.44 -27.32
N ALA A 105 11.78 -24.01 -28.55
CA ALA A 105 12.28 -24.81 -29.69
C ALA A 105 13.83 -24.80 -29.76
N LYS A 106 14.40 -25.64 -30.60
CA LYS A 106 15.84 -25.73 -30.77
C LYS A 106 16.42 -24.37 -31.18
N ASN A 107 17.40 -23.89 -30.43
CA ASN A 107 18.11 -22.61 -30.65
C ASN A 107 17.19 -21.37 -30.67
N GLN A 108 16.00 -21.49 -30.12
CA GLN A 108 15.06 -20.39 -30.00
C GLN A 108 15.46 -19.44 -28.86
N ARG A 109 15.05 -18.18 -28.99
CA ARG A 109 15.11 -17.18 -27.93
C ARG A 109 13.69 -16.80 -27.54
N ILE A 110 13.42 -16.78 -26.23
CA ILE A 110 12.22 -16.22 -25.64
C ILE A 110 12.67 -15.05 -24.77
N GLU A 111 12.26 -13.85 -25.11
CA GLU A 111 12.70 -12.61 -24.48
C GLU A 111 11.47 -11.82 -23.98
N GLY A 112 11.68 -10.76 -23.20
CA GLY A 112 10.60 -9.85 -22.75
C GLY A 112 9.68 -10.45 -21.67
N ILE A 113 10.17 -11.43 -20.91
CA ILE A 113 9.39 -11.96 -19.79
C ILE A 113 9.52 -11.02 -18.59
N TYR A 114 8.38 -10.57 -18.08
CA TYR A 114 8.31 -9.67 -16.95
C TYR A 114 7.80 -10.38 -15.71
N LEU A 115 8.51 -10.21 -14.60
CA LEU A 115 8.20 -10.79 -13.32
C LEU A 115 8.10 -9.67 -12.29
N ARG A 116 7.09 -9.73 -11.41
CA ARG A 116 6.90 -8.75 -10.32
C ARG A 116 6.70 -9.53 -9.01
N PRO A 117 7.78 -9.82 -8.28
CA PRO A 117 7.67 -10.51 -7.00
C PRO A 117 6.97 -9.66 -5.95
N LYS A 118 6.14 -10.32 -5.17
CA LYS A 118 5.47 -9.79 -3.98
C LYS A 118 5.51 -10.86 -2.89
N ARG A 119 5.64 -10.45 -1.64
CA ARG A 119 5.43 -11.36 -0.52
C ARG A 119 3.94 -11.54 -0.30
N GLU A 120 3.49 -12.78 -0.11
CA GLU A 120 2.09 -13.03 0.25
C GLU A 120 1.76 -12.33 1.56
N ASP A 121 0.60 -11.70 1.61
CA ASP A 121 0.10 -11.15 2.85
C ASP A 121 -0.22 -12.30 3.82
N PRO A 122 0.28 -12.24 5.06
CA PRO A 122 -0.02 -13.28 6.02
C PRO A 122 -1.53 -13.28 6.33
N PRO A 123 -2.11 -14.41 6.74
CA PRO A 123 -3.51 -14.42 7.16
C PRO A 123 -3.79 -13.33 8.18
N LEU A 124 -4.95 -12.69 8.06
CA LEU A 124 -5.36 -11.63 8.97
C LEU A 124 -5.36 -12.15 10.41
N LYS A 125 -4.73 -11.39 11.30
CA LYS A 125 -4.68 -11.67 12.74
C LYS A 125 -4.84 -10.39 13.54
N MET A 126 -5.64 -10.46 14.58
CA MET A 126 -5.61 -9.48 15.66
C MET A 126 -4.35 -9.76 16.49
N THR A 127 -3.42 -8.81 16.54
CA THR A 127 -2.09 -9.00 17.14
C THR A 127 -2.07 -8.74 18.63
N HIS A 128 -2.66 -7.61 19.05
CA HIS A 128 -2.79 -7.24 20.45
C HIS A 128 -3.90 -6.22 20.66
N GLY A 129 -4.29 -6.03 21.92
CA GLY A 129 -5.15 -4.95 22.37
C GLY A 129 -4.48 -4.20 23.52
N GLU A 130 -4.59 -2.89 23.51
CA GLU A 130 -4.06 -2.02 24.54
C GLU A 130 -5.21 -1.18 25.11
N TRP A 131 -5.49 -1.33 26.42
CA TRP A 131 -6.53 -0.59 27.07
C TRP A 131 -5.92 0.48 27.98
N LEU A 132 -6.14 1.74 27.65
CA LEU A 132 -5.41 2.88 28.23
C LEU A 132 -6.21 3.59 29.31
N GLY A 133 -7.51 3.50 29.27
CA GLY A 133 -8.42 4.07 30.25
C GLY A 133 -9.40 3.03 30.81
N LYS A 134 -10.47 3.47 31.43
CA LYS A 134 -11.55 2.59 31.86
C LYS A 134 -12.62 2.38 30.80
N ARG A 135 -12.61 3.23 29.77
CA ARG A 135 -13.61 3.21 28.69
C ARG A 135 -13.04 3.10 27.30
N TRP A 136 -11.72 3.16 27.12
CA TRP A 136 -11.13 3.22 25.78
C TRP A 136 -9.79 2.52 25.68
N GLY A 137 -9.45 2.13 24.46
CA GLY A 137 -8.19 1.48 24.11
C GLY A 137 -8.03 1.31 22.61
N TRP A 138 -7.01 0.58 22.24
CA TRP A 138 -6.68 0.29 20.85
C TRP A 138 -6.67 -1.22 20.59
N MET A 139 -7.10 -1.59 19.39
CA MET A 139 -7.01 -2.93 18.84
C MET A 139 -6.14 -2.88 17.59
N TYR A 140 -5.25 -3.86 17.46
CA TYR A 140 -4.24 -3.89 16.39
C TYR A 140 -4.33 -5.17 15.56
N PHE A 141 -4.15 -5.01 14.25
CA PHE A 141 -4.05 -6.09 13.28
C PHE A 141 -2.65 -6.15 12.65
N ASN A 142 -2.31 -7.28 12.02
CA ASN A 142 -1.04 -7.46 11.34
C ASN A 142 -0.96 -6.81 9.96
N GLN A 143 -2.09 -6.38 9.40
CA GLN A 143 -2.20 -5.74 8.09
C GLN A 143 -3.26 -4.65 8.09
N GLU A 144 -3.20 -3.78 7.10
CA GLU A 144 -4.18 -2.72 6.89
C GLU A 144 -5.54 -3.30 6.52
N LEU A 145 -6.58 -2.68 7.00
CA LEU A 145 -7.96 -3.09 6.77
C LEU A 145 -8.74 -1.93 6.16
N ASN A 146 -9.34 -2.17 5.01
CA ASN A 146 -10.20 -1.20 4.36
C ASN A 146 -11.63 -1.77 4.26
N ASP A 147 -12.63 -0.88 4.34
CA ASP A 147 -14.04 -1.21 4.17
C ASP A 147 -14.51 -2.45 4.94
N ILE A 148 -14.19 -2.49 6.25
CA ILE A 148 -14.49 -3.62 7.10
C ILE A 148 -15.70 -3.40 8.00
N THR A 149 -16.31 -4.52 8.39
CA THR A 149 -17.33 -4.58 9.43
C THR A 149 -16.94 -5.61 10.48
N PHE A 150 -17.04 -5.23 11.76
CA PHE A 150 -16.91 -6.16 12.86
C PHE A 150 -18.28 -6.69 13.28
N GLN A 151 -18.42 -8.01 13.33
CA GLN A 151 -19.58 -8.67 13.89
C GLN A 151 -19.25 -9.22 15.27
N GLY A 152 -20.18 -9.08 16.23
CA GLY A 152 -20.01 -9.61 17.59
C GLY A 152 -18.85 -8.99 18.37
N LEU A 153 -18.44 -7.75 18.04
CA LEU A 153 -17.40 -7.02 18.75
C LEU A 153 -17.90 -6.63 20.16
N ASN A 154 -17.27 -7.16 21.18
CA ASN A 154 -17.59 -6.88 22.58
C ASN A 154 -16.41 -7.10 23.51
N ILE A 155 -16.52 -6.59 24.73
CA ILE A 155 -15.60 -6.84 25.83
C ILE A 155 -16.31 -7.59 26.94
N LEU A 156 -15.68 -8.65 27.42
CA LEU A 156 -16.01 -9.33 28.66
C LEU A 156 -15.05 -8.83 29.75
N ASP A 157 -15.53 -8.15 30.75
CA ASP A 157 -14.71 -7.61 31.83
C ASP A 157 -14.43 -8.61 32.95
N SER A 158 -13.69 -8.18 33.96
CA SER A 158 -13.26 -9.04 35.09
C SER A 158 -14.40 -9.56 35.98
N LYS A 159 -15.60 -9.04 35.83
CA LYS A 159 -16.83 -9.49 36.53
C LYS A 159 -17.85 -10.13 35.59
N GLU A 160 -17.39 -10.56 34.44
CA GLU A 160 -18.22 -11.19 33.40
C GLU A 160 -19.29 -10.25 32.80
N GLY A 161 -19.13 -8.94 32.99
CA GLY A 161 -19.95 -7.92 32.31
C GLY A 161 -19.60 -7.88 30.81
N VAL A 162 -20.62 -7.96 29.95
CA VAL A 162 -20.47 -7.80 28.51
C VAL A 162 -20.78 -6.37 28.14
N HIS A 163 -19.81 -5.71 27.46
CA HIS A 163 -19.91 -4.31 27.05
C HIS A 163 -19.82 -4.20 25.53
N SER A 164 -20.73 -3.41 24.95
CA SER A 164 -20.64 -3.03 23.53
C SER A 164 -19.57 -1.97 23.32
N LEU A 165 -19.06 -1.93 22.10
CA LEU A 165 -17.99 -1.04 21.70
C LEU A 165 -18.38 -0.25 20.45
N ASP A 166 -18.10 1.04 20.49
CA ASP A 166 -17.91 1.83 19.28
C ASP A 166 -16.47 1.65 18.82
N PHE A 167 -16.26 1.61 17.51
CA PHE A 167 -14.93 1.48 16.93
C PHE A 167 -14.72 2.49 15.82
N TYR A 168 -13.48 2.95 15.70
CA TYR A 168 -13.07 3.93 14.69
C TYR A 168 -11.71 3.52 14.18
N GLN A 169 -11.56 3.46 12.86
CA GLN A 169 -10.25 3.23 12.26
C GLN A 169 -9.35 4.44 12.47
N ASP A 170 -8.07 4.19 12.72
CA ASP A 170 -7.08 5.25 12.77
C ASP A 170 -6.67 5.59 11.32
N GLU A 171 -6.83 6.84 10.93
CA GLU A 171 -6.49 7.28 9.57
C GLU A 171 -4.96 7.33 9.33
N GLN A 172 -4.17 7.44 10.39
CA GLN A 172 -2.70 7.47 10.32
C GLN A 172 -2.09 6.07 10.32
N ASP A 173 -2.82 5.07 10.81
CA ASP A 173 -2.39 3.67 10.84
C ASP A 173 -3.61 2.75 10.65
N LYS A 174 -3.90 2.41 9.42
CA LYS A 174 -5.03 1.55 9.03
C LYS A 174 -5.00 0.16 9.66
N LYS A 175 -3.94 -0.20 10.39
CA LYS A 175 -3.83 -1.47 11.13
C LYS A 175 -4.43 -1.40 12.53
N ARG A 176 -4.81 -0.22 13.01
CA ARG A 176 -5.35 -0.08 14.36
C ARG A 176 -6.71 0.60 14.40
N PHE A 177 -7.46 0.23 15.43
CA PHE A 177 -8.79 0.73 15.67
C PHE A 177 -8.90 1.25 17.09
N LEU A 178 -9.40 2.47 17.23
CA LEU A 178 -9.84 3.00 18.51
C LEU A 178 -11.12 2.30 18.93
N LEU A 179 -11.17 1.86 20.17
CA LEU A 179 -12.33 1.24 20.79
C LEU A 179 -12.82 2.10 21.96
N ILE A 180 -14.12 2.34 22.01
CA ILE A 180 -14.76 3.07 23.11
C ILE A 180 -15.88 2.20 23.68
N ALA A 181 -15.76 1.85 24.95
CA ALA A 181 -16.80 1.10 25.64
C ALA A 181 -18.00 1.99 26.00
N SER A 182 -19.21 1.46 25.84
CA SER A 182 -20.46 2.12 26.24
C SER A 182 -20.42 2.53 27.69
N ASP A 183 -19.86 1.68 28.58
CA ASP A 183 -19.78 1.87 30.01
C ASP A 183 -18.36 1.73 30.55
N THR A 184 -18.18 2.13 31.81
CA THR A 184 -16.91 1.95 32.51
C THR A 184 -16.67 0.48 32.84
N LEU A 185 -15.57 -0.06 32.35
CA LEU A 185 -15.15 -1.44 32.57
C LEU A 185 -14.63 -1.66 34.00
N ASN A 186 -14.85 -2.86 34.52
CA ASN A 186 -14.27 -3.27 35.78
C ASN A 186 -12.77 -3.50 35.69
N VAL A 187 -12.03 -3.02 36.69
CA VAL A 187 -10.56 -3.16 36.74
C VAL A 187 -10.15 -4.62 36.78
N GLY A 188 -9.12 -4.95 36.01
CA GLY A 188 -8.56 -6.31 36.02
C GLY A 188 -8.45 -6.89 34.60
N LYS A 189 -8.48 -8.22 34.52
CA LYS A 189 -8.42 -8.93 33.23
C LYS A 189 -9.73 -8.74 32.47
N ALA A 190 -9.61 -8.49 31.19
CA ALA A 190 -10.74 -8.42 30.27
C ALA A 190 -10.40 -9.13 28.96
N ILE A 191 -11.42 -9.50 28.22
CA ILE A 191 -11.30 -10.21 26.95
C ILE A 191 -12.05 -9.41 25.89
N LEU A 192 -11.34 -8.99 24.84
CA LEU A 192 -11.93 -8.48 23.63
C LEU A 192 -12.30 -9.67 22.73
N ASN A 193 -13.54 -9.75 22.30
CA ASN A 193 -14.05 -10.78 21.41
C ASN A 193 -14.50 -10.16 20.10
N ILE A 194 -14.21 -10.83 18.99
CA ILE A 194 -14.76 -10.55 17.68
C ILE A 194 -15.29 -11.87 17.12
N GLU A 195 -16.55 -11.90 16.71
CA GLU A 195 -17.13 -13.07 16.06
C GLU A 195 -16.60 -13.21 14.62
N SER A 196 -16.66 -12.13 13.85
CA SER A 196 -16.03 -12.08 12.53
C SER A 196 -15.62 -10.67 12.12
N VAL A 197 -14.58 -10.61 11.27
CA VAL A 197 -14.18 -9.42 10.50
C VAL A 197 -14.54 -9.69 9.05
N VAL A 198 -15.35 -8.83 8.46
CA VAL A 198 -15.90 -9.02 7.13
C VAL A 198 -15.55 -7.81 6.26
N SER A 199 -15.09 -8.07 5.02
CA SER A 199 -14.94 -7.05 3.97
C SER A 199 -15.80 -7.48 2.78
N GLY A 200 -16.81 -6.67 2.43
CA GLY A 200 -17.78 -7.03 1.42
C GLY A 200 -18.50 -8.33 1.76
N LYS A 201 -18.27 -9.41 1.00
CA LYS A 201 -18.83 -10.74 1.22
C LYS A 201 -17.87 -11.73 1.90
N ASP A 202 -16.62 -11.35 2.05
CA ASP A 202 -15.57 -12.24 2.52
C ASP A 202 -15.37 -12.12 4.03
N SER A 203 -15.30 -13.27 4.71
CA SER A 203 -14.93 -13.34 6.12
C SER A 203 -13.42 -13.47 6.23
N LEU A 204 -12.76 -12.39 6.65
CA LEU A 204 -11.30 -12.32 6.75
C LEU A 204 -10.76 -12.97 8.02
N LEU A 205 -11.54 -12.95 9.10
CA LEU A 205 -11.14 -13.48 10.41
C LEU A 205 -12.39 -13.90 11.18
N THR A 206 -12.34 -15.04 11.87
CA THR A 206 -13.44 -15.55 12.70
C THR A 206 -12.96 -15.89 14.10
N HIS A 207 -13.85 -15.67 15.09
CA HIS A 207 -13.66 -16.04 16.51
C HIS A 207 -12.34 -15.56 17.13
N ALA A 208 -11.97 -14.31 16.85
CA ALA A 208 -10.75 -13.72 17.42
C ALA A 208 -10.99 -13.28 18.88
N LYS A 209 -9.98 -13.53 19.71
CA LYS A 209 -10.00 -13.13 21.13
C LYS A 209 -8.63 -12.60 21.55
N ILE A 210 -8.63 -11.51 22.31
CA ILE A 210 -7.43 -10.95 22.91
C ILE A 210 -7.66 -10.64 24.38
N ASN A 211 -6.69 -11.04 25.21
CA ASN A 211 -6.66 -10.70 26.61
C ASN A 211 -5.92 -9.38 26.81
N PHE A 212 -6.49 -8.51 27.60
CA PHE A 212 -5.87 -7.28 28.05
C PHE A 212 -6.19 -6.98 29.51
N ARG A 213 -5.71 -5.85 30.01
CA ARG A 213 -5.94 -5.45 31.39
C ARG A 213 -6.48 -4.04 31.44
N VAL A 214 -7.64 -3.88 32.07
CA VAL A 214 -8.21 -2.57 32.39
C VAL A 214 -7.42 -1.96 33.54
N PRO A 215 -6.88 -0.72 33.39
CA PRO A 215 -6.05 -0.08 34.40
C PRO A 215 -6.86 0.22 35.70
N GLY A 216 -6.19 0.03 36.84
CA GLY A 216 -6.81 0.34 38.13
C GLY A 216 -6.75 1.82 38.50
N LYS A 217 -5.77 2.53 37.98
CA LYS A 217 -5.60 3.96 38.24
C LYS A 217 -6.46 4.79 37.30
N MET A 218 -7.06 5.84 37.84
CA MET A 218 -7.73 6.84 37.02
C MET A 218 -6.71 7.62 36.20
N ASP A 219 -6.99 7.85 34.94
CA ASP A 219 -6.14 8.71 34.13
C ASP A 219 -6.28 10.17 34.59
N THR A 220 -5.16 10.76 34.94
CA THR A 220 -5.07 12.17 35.37
C THR A 220 -4.20 13.00 34.43
N THR A 221 -3.73 12.40 33.36
CA THR A 221 -2.82 13.05 32.40
C THR A 221 -3.59 13.96 31.46
N HIS A 222 -2.89 14.94 30.92
CA HIS A 222 -3.44 15.84 29.92
C HIS A 222 -3.49 15.19 28.54
N VAL A 223 -4.49 15.59 27.73
CA VAL A 223 -4.48 15.39 26.29
C VAL A 223 -3.23 16.06 25.72
N LYS A 224 -2.62 15.43 24.74
CA LYS A 224 -1.53 16.01 23.95
C LYS A 224 -1.95 16.02 22.49
N GLN A 225 -1.64 17.06 21.80
CA GLN A 225 -1.64 17.07 20.35
C GLN A 225 -0.38 16.33 19.87
N THR A 226 -0.55 15.35 19.01
CA THR A 226 0.53 14.49 18.51
C THR A 226 0.87 14.79 17.06
N GLN A 227 -0.12 15.26 16.28
CA GLN A 227 0.06 15.73 14.92
C GLN A 227 -0.82 16.95 14.65
N PRO A 228 -0.36 17.86 13.76
CA PRO A 228 1.02 17.99 13.33
C PRO A 228 1.91 18.39 14.50
N GLU A 229 3.21 18.15 14.41
CA GLU A 229 4.16 18.66 15.40
C GLU A 229 4.12 20.21 15.43
N SER A 230 5.02 20.89 16.06
CA SER A 230 4.93 22.34 16.35
C SER A 230 4.74 23.25 15.13
N THR A 231 5.22 22.85 13.96
CA THR A 231 5.08 23.60 12.69
C THR A 231 5.02 22.62 11.53
N ALA A 232 4.02 22.77 10.67
CA ALA A 232 3.87 21.96 9.47
C ALA A 232 3.93 22.83 8.20
N THR A 233 4.47 22.24 7.14
CA THR A 233 4.49 22.84 5.81
C THR A 233 3.34 22.28 4.98
N ILE A 234 2.55 23.18 4.40
CA ILE A 234 1.40 22.81 3.57
C ILE A 234 1.80 22.92 2.11
N ARG A 235 1.75 21.79 1.41
CA ARG A 235 1.88 21.75 -0.05
C ARG A 235 0.52 22.03 -0.66
N LEU A 236 0.46 23.04 -1.52
CA LEU A 236 -0.80 23.43 -2.13
C LEU A 236 -1.08 22.60 -3.37
N GLU A 237 -2.19 21.90 -3.33
CA GLU A 237 -2.77 21.21 -4.48
C GLU A 237 -3.68 22.18 -5.29
N LYS A 238 -4.13 21.72 -6.46
CA LYS A 238 -4.89 22.57 -7.38
C LYS A 238 -6.22 23.07 -6.79
N ASP A 239 -6.84 22.28 -5.93
CA ASP A 239 -8.18 22.53 -5.37
C ASP A 239 -8.16 23.14 -3.96
N GLY A 240 -7.13 23.90 -3.61
CA GLY A 240 -7.07 24.64 -2.34
C GLY A 240 -6.19 24.03 -1.26
N GLY A 241 -5.49 22.95 -1.57
CA GLY A 241 -4.57 22.27 -0.66
C GLY A 241 -5.21 21.12 0.14
N PRO A 242 -4.38 20.39 0.89
CA PRO A 242 -4.83 19.22 1.63
C PRO A 242 -5.63 19.59 2.87
N THR A 243 -6.49 18.68 3.30
CA THR A 243 -7.02 18.65 4.66
C THR A 243 -5.90 18.33 5.63
N ILE A 244 -5.85 18.97 6.78
CA ILE A 244 -4.79 18.78 7.78
C ILE A 244 -5.37 18.08 9.01
N PRO A 245 -4.88 16.89 9.37
CA PRO A 245 -5.32 16.20 10.57
C PRO A 245 -4.69 16.81 11.83
N ILE A 246 -5.51 17.05 12.83
CA ILE A 246 -5.08 17.27 14.21
C ILE A 246 -5.32 15.99 14.98
N VAL A 247 -4.25 15.32 15.35
CA VAL A 247 -4.32 14.07 16.10
C VAL A 247 -4.06 14.31 17.57
N LEU A 248 -4.94 13.79 18.39
CA LEU A 248 -4.91 13.90 19.85
C LEU A 248 -4.58 12.57 20.50
N SER A 249 -3.83 12.60 21.59
CA SER A 249 -3.38 11.38 22.30
C SER A 249 -4.47 10.62 23.02
N LYS A 250 -5.69 11.17 23.08
CA LYS A 250 -6.85 10.58 23.77
C LYS A 250 -8.13 10.97 23.05
N PRO A 251 -9.15 10.12 23.12
CA PRO A 251 -10.46 10.44 22.56
C PRO A 251 -11.10 11.67 23.23
N ILE A 252 -11.63 12.53 22.39
CA ILE A 252 -12.46 13.67 22.81
C ILE A 252 -13.92 13.27 22.61
N MET A 253 -14.73 13.44 23.64
CA MET A 253 -16.15 13.07 23.62
C MET A 253 -17.07 14.23 23.22
N ALA A 254 -16.60 15.45 23.42
CA ALA A 254 -17.34 16.63 23.02
C ALA A 254 -16.38 17.79 22.70
N ILE A 255 -16.73 18.53 21.65
CA ILE A 255 -16.12 19.80 21.28
C ILE A 255 -17.24 20.83 21.28
N THR A 256 -17.04 21.91 22.01
CA THR A 256 -17.99 23.03 21.98
C THR A 256 -17.61 24.01 20.88
N ASP A 257 -18.59 24.79 20.40
CA ASP A 257 -18.36 25.82 19.40
C ASP A 257 -17.19 26.72 19.78
N SER A 258 -16.46 27.16 18.78
CA SER A 258 -15.30 28.03 18.97
C SER A 258 -14.09 27.36 19.67
N ALA A 259 -13.96 26.04 19.56
CA ALA A 259 -12.78 25.31 20.06
C ALA A 259 -11.52 25.58 19.20
N PHE A 260 -11.70 25.96 17.94
CA PHE A 260 -10.63 26.16 16.97
C PHE A 260 -10.75 27.51 16.28
N PHE A 261 -9.65 28.26 16.25
CA PHE A 261 -9.54 29.51 15.50
C PHE A 261 -8.28 29.48 14.65
N LEU A 262 -8.43 29.75 13.35
CA LEU A 262 -7.31 29.87 12.44
C LEU A 262 -7.07 31.37 12.14
N VAL A 263 -5.83 31.78 12.28
CA VAL A 263 -5.36 33.11 11.87
C VAL A 263 -4.46 32.94 10.66
N ALA A 264 -4.76 33.66 9.58
CA ALA A 264 -3.96 33.75 8.37
C ALA A 264 -3.28 35.12 8.35
N ASP A 265 -1.95 35.16 8.51
CA ASP A 265 -1.17 36.39 8.73
C ASP A 265 -1.77 37.28 9.85
N THR A 266 -2.73 38.15 9.54
CA THR A 266 -3.40 39.03 10.52
C THR A 266 -4.92 38.83 10.58
N ASP A 267 -5.49 38.05 9.67
CA ASP A 267 -6.92 37.89 9.52
C ASP A 267 -7.39 36.57 10.16
N THR A 268 -8.53 36.65 10.87
CA THR A 268 -9.16 35.43 11.40
C THR A 268 -9.97 34.75 10.30
N VAL A 269 -9.69 33.46 10.07
CA VAL A 269 -10.36 32.64 9.10
C VAL A 269 -11.32 31.69 9.83
N VAL A 270 -12.57 31.68 9.40
CA VAL A 270 -13.55 30.70 9.87
C VAL A 270 -13.17 29.34 9.31
N MET A 271 -13.18 28.32 10.15
CA MET A 271 -12.82 26.97 9.77
C MET A 271 -14.05 26.07 9.68
N GLU A 272 -14.02 25.17 8.70
CA GLU A 272 -14.81 23.96 8.71
C GLU A 272 -13.98 22.87 9.37
N VAL A 273 -14.58 22.14 10.29
CA VAL A 273 -13.93 21.09 11.07
C VAL A 273 -14.73 19.81 10.89
N ASP A 274 -14.10 18.83 10.29
CA ASP A 274 -14.67 17.51 10.14
C ASP A 274 -14.10 16.58 11.23
N TRP A 275 -14.99 16.01 12.01
CA TRP A 275 -14.63 15.09 13.05
C TRP A 275 -14.56 13.66 12.49
N MET A 276 -13.36 13.23 12.08
CA MET A 276 -13.16 11.91 11.49
C MET A 276 -13.37 10.78 12.48
N ASN A 277 -12.78 10.94 13.67
CA ASN A 277 -12.93 10.02 14.79
C ASN A 277 -12.63 10.75 16.11
N PRO A 278 -12.91 10.17 17.29
CA PRO A 278 -12.68 10.85 18.57
C PRO A 278 -11.25 11.27 18.89
N THR A 279 -10.26 10.80 18.15
CA THR A 279 -8.85 11.21 18.30
C THR A 279 -8.33 12.07 17.16
N GLU A 280 -9.11 12.25 16.09
CA GLU A 280 -8.66 12.91 14.87
C GLU A 280 -9.70 13.87 14.32
N ILE A 281 -9.26 15.07 14.07
CA ILE A 281 -10.07 16.17 13.58
C ILE A 281 -9.38 16.73 12.33
N ASP A 282 -10.07 16.65 11.20
CA ASP A 282 -9.60 17.20 9.96
C ASP A 282 -10.07 18.65 9.79
N PHE A 283 -9.22 19.50 9.27
CA PHE A 283 -9.62 20.85 8.98
C PHE A 283 -9.05 21.37 7.66
N LEU A 284 -9.86 22.20 7.01
CA LEU A 284 -9.53 22.93 5.79
C LEU A 284 -10.15 24.32 5.87
N PRO A 285 -9.43 25.41 5.53
CA PRO A 285 -10.07 26.73 5.39
C PRO A 285 -11.12 26.70 4.27
N PRO A 286 -12.31 27.33 4.44
CA PRO A 286 -13.39 27.29 3.44
C PRO A 286 -12.99 27.79 2.04
N MET A 287 -12.02 28.69 1.97
CA MET A 287 -11.45 29.18 0.71
C MET A 287 -10.16 28.47 0.30
N GLY A 288 -9.84 27.34 0.96
CA GLY A 288 -8.57 26.65 0.82
C GLY A 288 -7.38 27.45 1.37
N TRP A 289 -6.21 26.82 1.32
CA TRP A 289 -4.95 27.44 1.73
C TRP A 289 -4.47 28.43 0.68
N GLN A 290 -4.02 29.62 1.12
CA GLN A 290 -3.43 30.62 0.24
C GLN A 290 -1.93 30.43 0.13
N GLU A 291 -1.34 30.74 -1.02
CA GLU A 291 0.11 30.61 -1.26
C GLU A 291 0.93 31.51 -0.30
N LYS A 292 2.06 30.98 0.16
CA LYS A 292 3.07 31.73 0.93
C LYS A 292 2.52 32.44 2.16
N THR A 293 1.46 31.88 2.74
CA THR A 293 0.76 32.47 3.89
C THR A 293 1.15 31.71 5.16
N LYS A 294 1.29 32.45 6.25
CA LYS A 294 1.51 31.87 7.58
C LYS A 294 0.19 31.74 8.30
N TYR A 295 -0.07 30.53 8.76
CA TYR A 295 -1.27 30.23 9.52
C TYR A 295 -0.92 29.88 10.95
N GLN A 296 -1.79 30.25 11.89
CA GLN A 296 -1.72 29.85 13.27
C GLN A 296 -3.09 29.36 13.71
N LEU A 297 -3.17 28.07 14.02
CA LEU A 297 -4.37 27.49 14.61
C LEU A 297 -4.25 27.57 16.12
N MET A 298 -5.29 28.08 16.77
CA MET A 298 -5.47 28.13 18.21
C MET A 298 -6.49 27.08 18.61
N VAL A 299 -6.10 26.21 19.56
CA VAL A 299 -6.96 25.17 20.12
C VAL A 299 -7.21 25.48 21.59
N PHE A 300 -8.48 25.69 21.95
CA PHE A 300 -8.87 26.09 23.30
C PHE A 300 -9.16 24.85 24.18
N ALA A 301 -8.38 24.69 25.24
CA ALA A 301 -8.44 23.52 26.13
C ALA A 301 -9.78 23.35 26.85
N ASP A 302 -10.40 24.45 27.26
CA ASP A 302 -11.68 24.46 27.96
C ASP A 302 -12.88 24.06 27.07
N LYS A 303 -12.68 24.00 25.77
CA LYS A 303 -13.67 23.61 24.76
C LYS A 303 -13.61 22.14 24.37
N LEU A 304 -12.61 21.41 24.86
CA LEU A 304 -12.42 19.98 24.59
C LEU A 304 -12.72 19.16 25.82
N THR A 305 -13.62 18.20 25.71
CA THR A 305 -13.95 17.26 26.78
C THR A 305 -13.39 15.88 26.43
N PRO A 306 -12.26 15.46 27.03
CA PRO A 306 -11.74 14.12 26.82
C PRO A 306 -12.60 13.05 27.49
N ILE A 307 -12.51 11.80 26.99
CA ILE A 307 -13.20 10.65 27.58
C ILE A 307 -12.75 10.39 29.03
N GLU A 308 -11.46 10.60 29.28
CA GLU A 308 -10.81 10.48 30.59
C GLU A 308 -9.62 11.42 30.68
N GLY A 309 -9.22 11.75 31.92
CA GLY A 309 -8.08 12.62 32.17
C GLY A 309 -8.44 14.09 32.09
N LYS A 310 -7.48 14.88 31.69
CA LYS A 310 -7.60 16.35 31.58
C LYS A 310 -7.44 16.78 30.14
N SER A 311 -8.08 17.88 29.77
CA SER A 311 -7.90 18.53 28.48
C SER A 311 -6.43 18.96 28.25
N LEU A 312 -6.14 19.69 27.21
CA LEU A 312 -4.80 20.20 26.92
C LEU A 312 -4.19 20.90 28.14
N LYS A 313 -2.86 20.82 28.27
CA LYS A 313 -2.18 21.39 29.44
C LYS A 313 -2.26 22.92 29.46
N ASP A 314 -2.04 23.54 28.32
CA ASP A 314 -2.10 24.99 28.17
C ASP A 314 -3.53 25.41 27.79
N SER A 315 -3.98 26.54 28.31
CA SER A 315 -5.34 27.05 28.01
C SER A 315 -5.57 27.21 26.51
N ILE A 316 -4.52 27.55 25.76
CA ILE A 316 -4.53 27.65 24.31
C ILE A 316 -3.28 26.94 23.76
N THR A 317 -3.48 26.00 22.87
CA THR A 317 -2.39 25.35 22.10
C THR A 317 -2.29 25.99 20.73
N TYR A 318 -1.09 26.34 20.31
CA TYR A 318 -0.81 26.98 19.03
C TYR A 318 -0.12 26.00 18.08
N ILE A 319 -0.72 25.81 16.91
CA ILE A 319 -0.16 25.01 15.81
C ILE A 319 0.10 25.95 14.65
N ARG A 320 1.30 25.91 14.09
CA ARG A 320 1.70 26.81 13.02
C ARG A 320 1.81 26.07 11.70
N PHE A 321 1.38 26.74 10.63
CA PHE A 321 1.51 26.20 9.28
C PHE A 321 2.12 27.25 8.38
N ASN A 322 2.96 26.81 7.44
CA ASN A 322 3.47 27.66 6.37
C ASN A 322 3.05 27.00 5.05
N SER A 323 2.26 27.70 4.26
CA SER A 323 1.94 27.22 2.93
C SER A 323 3.05 27.56 1.94
N GLU A 324 3.34 26.61 1.07
CA GLU A 324 4.30 26.78 -0.01
C GLU A 324 3.65 27.46 -1.23
N LYS A 325 4.44 27.66 -2.27
CA LYS A 325 3.91 28.02 -3.58
C LYS A 325 3.08 26.87 -4.12
N LYS A 326 1.98 27.19 -4.80
CA LYS A 326 1.16 26.19 -5.47
C LYS A 326 2.00 25.33 -6.41
N LEU A 327 1.85 24.02 -6.31
CA LEU A 327 2.50 23.09 -7.21
C LEU A 327 2.03 23.32 -8.65
N GLY A 328 2.93 23.12 -9.57
CA GLY A 328 2.56 23.09 -10.99
C GLY A 328 1.98 21.73 -11.35
N TYR A 329 1.05 21.74 -12.28
CA TYR A 329 0.40 20.55 -12.79
C TYR A 329 0.51 20.50 -14.31
N GLY A 330 0.72 19.33 -14.84
CA GLY A 330 0.70 19.02 -16.26
C GLY A 330 -0.18 17.81 -16.54
N GLY A 331 -0.03 17.27 -17.74
CA GLY A 331 -0.72 16.08 -18.18
C GLY A 331 0.20 15.13 -18.93
N LEU A 332 -0.27 13.91 -19.12
CA LEU A 332 0.35 12.91 -19.96
C LEU A 332 -0.74 12.13 -20.67
N SER A 333 -0.59 11.96 -21.98
CA SER A 333 -1.53 11.23 -22.82
C SER A 333 -0.80 10.34 -23.82
N GLY A 334 -1.49 9.38 -24.36
CA GLY A 334 -0.96 8.51 -25.40
C GLY A 334 -2.01 7.55 -25.94
N LEU A 335 -1.57 6.75 -26.90
CA LEU A 335 -2.35 5.69 -27.54
C LEU A 335 -1.75 4.34 -27.20
N ILE A 336 -2.59 3.32 -27.05
CA ILE A 336 -2.15 1.94 -26.87
C ILE A 336 -2.65 1.10 -28.01
N GLU A 337 -1.77 0.28 -28.56
CA GLU A 337 -2.16 -0.76 -29.50
C GLU A 337 -2.71 -1.94 -28.69
N ASN A 338 -4.03 -2.20 -28.77
CA ASN A 338 -4.66 -3.25 -27.99
C ASN A 338 -5.55 -4.16 -28.83
N GLU A 339 -5.44 -5.45 -28.60
CA GLU A 339 -6.31 -6.48 -29.16
C GLU A 339 -7.21 -7.13 -28.06
N GLY A 340 -8.17 -6.38 -27.55
CA GLY A 340 -9.31 -6.98 -26.86
C GLY A 340 -9.40 -6.96 -25.33
N ILE A 341 -8.34 -6.65 -24.57
CA ILE A 341 -8.38 -6.45 -23.12
C ILE A 341 -8.18 -4.97 -22.84
N LYS A 342 -9.06 -4.35 -22.07
CA LYS A 342 -8.87 -2.95 -21.66
C LYS A 342 -7.72 -2.87 -20.67
N PRO A 343 -6.62 -2.17 -21.03
CA PRO A 343 -5.51 -2.02 -20.11
C PRO A 343 -5.81 -0.98 -19.03
N LEU A 344 -5.27 -1.20 -17.86
CA LEU A 344 -5.13 -0.22 -16.80
C LEU A 344 -3.79 0.49 -16.99
N ILE A 345 -3.78 1.82 -16.98
CA ILE A 345 -2.58 2.61 -17.13
C ILE A 345 -2.20 3.17 -15.77
N GLU A 346 -0.99 2.89 -15.34
CA GLU A 346 -0.43 3.37 -14.08
C GLU A 346 0.69 4.37 -14.36
N LEU A 347 0.65 5.51 -13.69
CA LEU A 347 1.70 6.51 -13.70
C LEU A 347 2.19 6.69 -12.28
N SER A 348 3.45 6.34 -12.00
CA SER A 348 4.01 6.38 -10.65
C SER A 348 5.20 7.32 -10.54
N THR A 349 5.33 8.03 -9.40
CA THR A 349 6.50 8.87 -9.14
C THR A 349 7.74 8.02 -8.95
N LEU A 350 8.92 8.56 -9.25
CA LEU A 350 10.21 7.87 -9.01
C LEU A 350 10.73 8.05 -7.58
N LYS A 351 9.92 8.57 -6.66
CA LYS A 351 10.27 8.78 -5.26
C LYS A 351 10.09 7.50 -4.45
N LYS A 352 10.74 7.41 -3.30
CA LYS A 352 10.69 6.26 -2.39
C LYS A 352 9.28 5.97 -1.84
N GLU A 353 8.46 7.00 -1.66
CA GLU A 353 7.02 6.93 -1.42
C GLU A 353 6.34 7.32 -2.74
N SER A 354 6.06 6.33 -3.56
CA SER A 354 5.51 6.56 -4.89
C SER A 354 4.03 6.88 -4.81
N GLU A 355 3.65 8.08 -5.23
CA GLU A 355 2.26 8.38 -5.57
C GLU A 355 1.93 7.68 -6.89
N ILE A 356 0.80 7.00 -6.94
CA ILE A 356 0.34 6.24 -8.09
C ILE A 356 -0.96 6.86 -8.60
N PHE A 357 -1.00 7.13 -9.89
CA PHE A 357 -2.17 7.61 -10.59
C PHE A 357 -2.63 6.57 -11.59
N HIS A 358 -3.93 6.34 -11.68
CA HIS A 358 -4.52 5.41 -12.64
C HIS A 358 -5.34 6.12 -13.70
N SER A 359 -5.30 5.60 -14.90
CA SER A 359 -6.15 6.00 -16.01
C SER A 359 -6.63 4.75 -16.76
N SER A 360 -7.83 4.82 -17.30
CA SER A 360 -8.33 3.83 -18.24
C SER A 360 -8.23 4.36 -19.67
N VAL A 361 -8.27 3.47 -20.64
CA VAL A 361 -8.35 3.85 -22.05
C VAL A 361 -9.79 4.12 -22.46
N ASP A 362 -9.98 5.10 -23.34
CA ASP A 362 -11.26 5.37 -24.01
C ASP A 362 -11.56 4.41 -25.16
N SER A 363 -12.65 4.66 -25.91
CA SER A 363 -13.04 3.87 -27.08
C SER A 363 -12.04 3.91 -28.24
N ASN A 364 -11.14 4.88 -28.25
CA ASN A 364 -10.11 5.07 -29.27
C ASN A 364 -8.74 4.55 -28.78
N LEU A 365 -8.72 3.83 -27.65
CA LEU A 365 -7.51 3.34 -26.98
C LEU A 365 -6.56 4.46 -26.56
N GLN A 366 -7.10 5.66 -26.28
CA GLN A 366 -6.37 6.78 -25.71
C GLN A 366 -6.47 6.77 -24.19
N PHE A 367 -5.37 7.06 -23.54
CA PHE A 367 -5.34 7.34 -22.11
C PHE A 367 -4.94 8.79 -21.83
N HIS A 368 -5.44 9.33 -20.72
CA HIS A 368 -5.18 10.71 -20.33
C HIS A 368 -5.01 10.82 -18.82
N PHE A 369 -3.87 11.32 -18.41
CA PHE A 369 -3.63 11.82 -17.06
C PHE A 369 -3.74 13.33 -17.06
N LYS A 370 -4.60 13.87 -16.21
CA LYS A 370 -4.79 15.31 -16.04
C LYS A 370 -4.47 15.70 -14.62
N ASN A 371 -3.95 16.93 -14.45
CA ASN A 371 -3.64 17.47 -13.13
C ASN A 371 -2.62 16.63 -12.35
N ILE A 372 -1.62 16.12 -13.03
CA ILE A 372 -0.51 15.41 -12.41
C ILE A 372 0.52 16.41 -11.91
N PRO A 373 0.96 16.34 -10.65
CA PRO A 373 2.00 17.22 -10.12
C PRO A 373 3.27 17.19 -10.97
N GLU A 374 3.97 18.32 -11.03
CA GLU A 374 5.26 18.36 -11.74
C GLU A 374 6.29 17.42 -11.11
N GLY A 375 7.06 16.71 -11.94
CA GLY A 375 8.10 15.79 -11.53
C GLY A 375 8.32 14.63 -12.50
N PRO A 376 9.27 13.74 -12.18
CA PRO A 376 9.59 12.58 -12.99
C PRO A 376 8.66 11.40 -12.65
N TYR A 377 8.15 10.76 -13.70
CA TYR A 377 7.20 9.66 -13.60
C TYR A 377 7.60 8.47 -14.46
N ARG A 378 7.16 7.30 -14.06
CA ARG A 378 7.23 6.05 -14.82
C ARG A 378 5.83 5.64 -15.26
N LEU A 379 5.70 5.23 -16.50
CA LEU A 379 4.47 4.73 -17.09
C LEU A 379 4.50 3.20 -17.14
N MET A 380 3.45 2.58 -16.62
CA MET A 380 3.21 1.15 -16.69
C MET A 380 1.84 0.89 -17.29
N ILE A 381 1.75 -0.13 -18.13
CA ILE A 381 0.52 -0.62 -18.73
C ILE A 381 0.26 -2.01 -18.20
N ILE A 382 -0.89 -2.23 -17.62
CA ILE A 382 -1.31 -3.49 -17.02
C ILE A 382 -2.47 -4.04 -17.84
N PHE A 383 -2.41 -5.30 -18.22
CA PHE A 383 -3.51 -6.00 -18.89
C PHE A 383 -4.40 -6.65 -17.84
N ASP A 384 -5.25 -5.82 -17.24
CA ASP A 384 -6.22 -6.18 -16.21
C ASP A 384 -7.25 -7.18 -16.78
N ARG A 385 -6.93 -8.47 -16.63
CA ARG A 385 -7.71 -9.57 -17.19
C ARG A 385 -8.97 -9.84 -16.38
N ASP A 386 -8.88 -9.70 -15.08
CA ASP A 386 -9.99 -9.95 -14.15
C ASP A 386 -10.84 -8.69 -13.89
N GLN A 387 -10.41 -7.53 -14.43
CA GLN A 387 -11.08 -6.22 -14.34
C GLN A 387 -11.27 -5.74 -12.90
N ASN A 388 -10.30 -6.05 -12.03
CA ASN A 388 -10.33 -5.61 -10.64
C ASN A 388 -9.75 -4.19 -10.43
N GLY A 389 -9.12 -3.61 -11.46
CA GLY A 389 -8.52 -2.27 -11.42
C GLY A 389 -7.14 -2.21 -10.76
N GLU A 390 -6.53 -3.37 -10.50
CA GLU A 390 -5.21 -3.51 -9.89
C GLU A 390 -4.40 -4.58 -10.63
N PHE A 391 -3.09 -4.62 -10.37
CA PHE A 391 -2.23 -5.67 -10.91
C PHE A 391 -2.38 -6.98 -10.13
N SER A 392 -2.86 -8.03 -10.79
CA SER A 392 -2.97 -9.38 -10.22
C SER A 392 -1.65 -10.14 -10.33
N TYR A 393 -1.01 -10.37 -9.17
CA TYR A 393 0.30 -11.01 -9.05
C TYR A 393 0.29 -12.51 -9.38
N GLY A 394 -0.90 -13.12 -9.44
CA GLY A 394 -1.05 -14.57 -9.58
C GLY A 394 -0.67 -15.33 -8.31
N SER A 395 -0.65 -16.66 -8.40
CA SER A 395 -0.31 -17.54 -7.27
C SER A 395 0.35 -18.83 -7.75
N VAL A 396 1.09 -19.51 -6.87
CA VAL A 396 1.73 -20.81 -7.17
C VAL A 396 0.84 -22.01 -6.79
N LEU A 397 -0.12 -21.84 -5.85
CA LEU A 397 -1.00 -22.93 -5.40
C LEU A 397 -2.39 -22.41 -4.98
N PRO A 398 -3.47 -22.68 -5.74
CA PRO A 398 -3.41 -23.21 -7.11
C PRO A 398 -2.66 -22.26 -8.03
N PHE A 399 -2.03 -22.76 -9.07
CA PHE A 399 -1.32 -21.89 -10.00
C PHE A 399 -2.30 -21.00 -10.75
N GLN A 400 -2.05 -19.70 -10.64
CA GLN A 400 -2.69 -18.66 -11.44
C GLN A 400 -1.60 -17.77 -12.02
N PRO A 401 -1.57 -17.56 -13.35
CA PRO A 401 -0.58 -16.67 -13.94
C PRO A 401 -0.82 -15.23 -13.48
N SER A 402 0.24 -14.46 -13.33
CA SER A 402 0.13 -13.03 -13.13
C SER A 402 -0.51 -12.37 -14.35
N GLU A 403 -0.93 -11.15 -14.20
CA GLU A 403 -1.23 -10.33 -15.35
C GLU A 403 0.04 -9.97 -16.10
N TRP A 404 -0.12 -9.74 -17.39
CA TRP A 404 0.98 -9.20 -18.19
C TRP A 404 1.00 -7.69 -18.02
N PHE A 405 2.20 -7.13 -17.94
CA PHE A 405 2.40 -5.69 -17.84
C PHE A 405 3.60 -5.27 -18.69
N TYR A 406 3.60 -4.01 -19.06
CA TYR A 406 4.71 -3.37 -19.78
C TYR A 406 5.10 -2.10 -19.03
N ILE A 407 6.40 -1.88 -18.84
CA ILE A 407 6.93 -0.63 -18.30
C ILE A 407 7.62 0.11 -19.42
N HIS A 408 7.17 1.34 -19.66
CA HIS A 408 7.81 2.19 -20.67
C HIS A 408 9.28 2.42 -20.31
N PRO A 409 10.23 2.27 -21.27
CA PRO A 409 11.66 2.41 -21.00
C PRO A 409 12.05 3.81 -20.58
N ASP A 410 11.35 4.83 -21.09
CA ASP A 410 11.60 6.22 -20.76
C ASP A 410 10.83 6.64 -19.52
N THR A 411 11.37 7.62 -18.80
CA THR A 411 10.68 8.36 -17.75
C THR A 411 10.20 9.70 -18.28
N PHE A 412 9.07 10.18 -17.75
CA PHE A 412 8.41 11.40 -18.21
C PHE A 412 8.52 12.49 -17.16
N ASP A 413 9.15 13.63 -17.51
CA ASP A 413 9.27 14.80 -16.64
C ASP A 413 8.08 15.74 -16.84
N ILE A 414 7.02 15.57 -16.05
CA ILE A 414 5.82 16.39 -16.15
C ILE A 414 6.13 17.79 -15.66
N ARG A 415 5.74 18.81 -16.44
CA ARG A 415 5.97 20.21 -16.17
C ARG A 415 4.69 21.00 -16.10
N THR A 416 4.72 22.07 -15.32
CA THR A 416 3.59 22.99 -15.15
C THR A 416 3.00 23.45 -16.47
N ASN A 417 1.69 23.31 -16.63
CA ASN A 417 0.92 23.69 -17.81
C ASN A 417 1.40 23.06 -19.13
N TRP A 418 2.02 21.90 -19.05
CA TRP A 418 2.47 21.17 -20.22
C TRP A 418 1.85 19.77 -20.22
N ASP A 419 1.23 19.44 -21.35
CA ASP A 419 0.70 18.10 -21.60
C ASP A 419 1.68 17.36 -22.54
N ILE A 420 2.19 16.22 -22.08
CA ILE A 420 3.09 15.35 -22.83
C ILE A 420 2.22 14.37 -23.61
N ASP A 421 2.44 14.27 -24.90
CA ASP A 421 1.90 13.18 -25.72
C ASP A 421 3.03 12.17 -26.01
N VAL A 422 2.90 10.97 -25.47
CA VAL A 422 3.87 9.89 -25.64
C VAL A 422 3.69 9.14 -26.98
N GLY A 423 2.65 9.51 -27.75
CA GLY A 423 2.33 8.86 -29.02
C GLY A 423 1.77 7.45 -28.83
N LEU A 424 2.02 6.59 -29.81
CA LEU A 424 1.63 5.19 -29.77
C LEU A 424 2.64 4.38 -28.93
N VAL A 425 2.18 3.86 -27.81
CA VAL A 425 2.96 2.91 -27.02
C VAL A 425 2.80 1.53 -27.63
N GLN A 426 3.85 1.09 -28.32
CA GLN A 426 3.93 -0.24 -28.91
C GLN A 426 4.48 -1.22 -27.91
N GLU A 427 3.77 -2.30 -27.71
CA GLU A 427 4.15 -3.39 -26.83
C GLU A 427 4.73 -4.52 -27.67
N GLU A 428 5.95 -4.93 -27.40
CA GLU A 428 6.46 -6.20 -27.92
C GLU A 428 5.83 -7.34 -27.11
N ARG A 429 4.65 -7.79 -27.54
CA ARG A 429 4.03 -9.00 -26.99
C ARG A 429 4.69 -10.24 -27.58
N GLN A 430 4.99 -11.18 -26.73
CA GLN A 430 5.44 -12.53 -27.11
C GLN A 430 4.29 -13.51 -27.25
#